data_0a87fbc54827dd9d1a22eefdbaadbd64
#
_entry.id   0a87fbc54827dd9d1a22eefdbaadbd64
#
_cell.length_a   1.000
_cell.length_b   1.000
_cell.length_c   1.000
_cell.angle_alpha   90.00
_cell.angle_beta   90.00
_cell.angle_gamma   90.00
#
_symmetry.space_group_name_H-M   'P 1'
#
loop_
_entity.id
_entity.type
_entity.pdbx_description
1 polymer ?
#
loop_
_entity_poly.entity_id
_entity_poly.type
_entity_poly.pdbx_seq_one_letter_code
_entity_poly.pdbx_strand_id
1 'polypeptide(L)'
;MEMNERKMKILKAVIQNYLDTGEPVGSRTISKYTDLQLSPATIRNEMSDLEEMGYIIQPHTSAGRIPSDAGYRLYVDDMMKAKEQELNEKESELNKREDLLFKKVDRVEEMLQNVA
;
A
#
# COMPACT_ATOMS: atom_id res chain seq x y z
N MET A 1 -12.64 3.89 -17.24
CA MET A 1 -12.38 4.31 -15.85
C MET A 1 -11.19 3.52 -15.35
N GLU A 2 -10.19 4.21 -14.83
CA GLU A 2 -8.94 3.59 -14.41
C GLU A 2 -8.72 3.79 -12.91
N MET A 3 -8.03 2.82 -12.29
CA MET A 3 -7.58 2.94 -10.92
C MET A 3 -6.54 4.06 -10.82
N ASN A 4 -6.64 4.87 -9.77
CA ASN A 4 -5.66 5.90 -9.45
C ASN A 4 -5.32 5.87 -7.96
N GLU A 5 -4.39 6.70 -7.55
CA GLU A 5 -3.92 6.75 -6.16
C GLU A 5 -5.05 7.06 -5.17
N ARG A 6 -5.92 8.01 -5.51
CA ARG A 6 -7.06 8.38 -4.65
C ARG A 6 -8.02 7.20 -4.46
N LYS A 7 -8.41 6.54 -5.56
CA LYS A 7 -9.29 5.38 -5.52
C LYS A 7 -8.66 4.24 -4.73
N MET A 8 -7.37 4.01 -4.89
CA MET A 8 -6.65 2.98 -4.16
C MET A 8 -6.66 3.26 -2.65
N LYS A 9 -6.44 4.50 -2.24
CA LYS A 9 -6.49 4.88 -0.82
C LYS A 9 -7.88 4.65 -0.22
N ILE A 10 -8.91 4.99 -0.97
CA ILE A 10 -10.29 4.77 -0.52
C ILE A 10 -10.60 3.28 -0.45
N LEU A 11 -10.18 2.49 -1.43
CA LEU A 11 -10.37 1.04 -1.40
C LEU A 11 -9.67 0.42 -0.18
N LYS A 12 -8.44 0.82 0.10
CA LYS A 12 -7.70 0.36 1.28
C LYS A 12 -8.43 0.70 2.57
N ALA A 13 -8.98 1.90 2.66
CA ALA A 13 -9.73 2.34 3.84
C ALA A 13 -11.01 1.51 4.02
N VAL A 14 -11.71 1.20 2.94
CA VAL A 14 -12.89 0.33 2.97
C VAL A 14 -12.51 -1.06 3.48
N ILE A 15 -11.44 -1.64 2.94
CA ILE A 15 -11.00 -2.99 3.31
C ILE A 15 -10.57 -3.02 4.78
N GLN A 16 -9.73 -2.08 5.22
CA GLN A 16 -9.25 -2.03 6.60
C GLN A 16 -10.40 -1.85 7.59
N ASN A 17 -11.33 -0.96 7.29
CA ASN A 17 -12.49 -0.72 8.15
C ASN A 17 -13.38 -1.96 8.23
N TYR A 18 -13.62 -2.61 7.10
CA TYR A 18 -14.41 -3.84 7.06
C TYR A 18 -13.75 -4.98 7.83
N LEU A 19 -12.43 -5.12 7.72
CA LEU A 19 -11.68 -6.14 8.46
C LEU A 19 -11.74 -5.89 9.98
N ASP A 20 -11.74 -4.63 10.40
CA ASP A 20 -11.78 -4.27 11.81
C ASP A 20 -13.16 -4.41 12.43
N THR A 21 -14.22 -4.06 11.69
CA THR A 21 -15.58 -3.98 12.24
C THR A 21 -16.48 -5.13 11.81
N GLY A 22 -16.21 -5.76 10.67
CA GLY A 22 -17.11 -6.75 10.07
C GLY A 22 -18.40 -6.16 9.51
N GLU A 23 -18.51 -4.84 9.44
CA GLU A 23 -19.71 -4.15 8.99
C GLU A 23 -19.48 -3.42 7.67
N PRO A 24 -20.53 -3.32 6.82
CA PRO A 24 -20.43 -2.52 5.60
C PRO A 24 -20.05 -1.07 5.88
N VAL A 25 -19.29 -0.48 4.98
CA VAL A 25 -18.62 0.80 5.17
C VAL A 25 -19.29 1.89 4.34
N GLY A 26 -19.63 3.01 4.98
CA GLY A 26 -20.21 4.18 4.32
C GLY A 26 -19.17 5.28 4.06
N SER A 27 -19.53 6.23 3.19
CA SER A 27 -18.65 7.34 2.81
C SER A 27 -18.28 8.24 3.99
N ARG A 28 -19.16 8.43 4.94
CA ARG A 28 -18.88 9.23 6.14
C ARG A 28 -17.81 8.60 7.01
N THR A 29 -17.84 7.27 7.14
CA THR A 29 -16.84 6.53 7.90
C THR A 29 -15.48 6.68 7.23
N ILE A 30 -15.41 6.52 5.92
CA ILE A 30 -14.17 6.68 5.16
C ILE A 30 -13.65 8.11 5.27
N SER A 31 -14.51 9.11 5.23
CA SER A 31 -14.13 10.51 5.40
C SER A 31 -13.40 10.77 6.72
N LYS A 32 -13.75 10.04 7.78
CA LYS A 32 -13.12 10.16 9.09
C LYS A 32 -11.81 9.38 9.21
N TYR A 33 -11.66 8.30 8.44
CA TYR A 33 -10.53 7.39 8.53
C TYR A 33 -9.37 7.73 7.61
N THR A 34 -9.60 8.56 6.59
CA THR A 34 -8.56 8.91 5.63
C THR A 34 -8.05 10.33 5.88
N ASP A 35 -6.78 10.53 5.62
CA ASP A 35 -6.14 11.84 5.63
C ASP A 35 -6.27 12.57 4.29
N LEU A 36 -7.13 12.08 3.41
CA LEU A 36 -7.34 12.66 2.08
C LEU A 36 -8.04 14.02 2.11
N GLN A 37 -8.67 14.37 3.23
CA GLN A 37 -9.40 15.63 3.41
C GLN A 37 -10.47 15.87 2.34
N LEU A 38 -11.14 14.80 1.94
CA LEU A 38 -12.22 14.84 0.97
C LEU A 38 -13.57 14.86 1.66
N SER A 39 -14.52 15.55 1.05
CA SER A 39 -15.91 15.55 1.55
C SER A 39 -16.54 14.17 1.42
N PRO A 40 -17.53 13.84 2.26
CA PRO A 40 -18.28 12.58 2.10
C PRO A 40 -18.90 12.42 0.72
N ALA A 41 -19.33 13.51 0.10
CA ALA A 41 -19.88 13.48 -1.26
C ALA A 41 -18.85 13.04 -2.30
N THR A 42 -17.64 13.58 -2.21
CA THR A 42 -16.54 13.19 -3.10
C THR A 42 -16.15 11.73 -2.89
N ILE A 43 -16.07 11.29 -1.64
CA ILE A 43 -15.76 9.90 -1.32
C ILE A 43 -16.86 8.97 -1.84
N ARG A 44 -18.13 9.38 -1.73
CA ARG A 44 -19.25 8.62 -2.28
C ARG A 44 -19.12 8.43 -3.80
N ASN A 45 -18.71 9.47 -4.51
CA ASN A 45 -18.48 9.39 -5.95
C ASN A 45 -17.34 8.43 -6.29
N GLU A 46 -16.24 8.50 -5.55
CA GLU A 46 -15.13 7.58 -5.74
C GLU A 46 -15.51 6.13 -5.40
N MET A 47 -16.32 5.93 -4.37
CA MET A 47 -16.83 4.61 -4.01
C MET A 47 -17.78 4.07 -5.09
N SER A 48 -18.60 4.94 -5.68
CA SER A 48 -19.45 4.57 -6.81
C SER A 48 -18.63 4.08 -7.99
N ASP A 49 -17.52 4.75 -8.30
CA ASP A 49 -16.59 4.33 -9.34
C ASP A 49 -15.96 2.97 -9.00
N LEU A 50 -15.53 2.77 -7.76
CA LEU A 50 -14.97 1.50 -7.31
C LEU A 50 -15.96 0.35 -7.41
N GLU A 51 -17.23 0.62 -7.12
CA GLU A 51 -18.31 -0.36 -7.27
C GLU A 51 -18.52 -0.72 -8.74
N GLU A 52 -18.54 0.27 -9.62
CA GLU A 52 -18.66 0.05 -11.05
C GLU A 52 -17.48 -0.74 -11.61
N MET A 53 -16.28 -0.50 -11.09
CA MET A 53 -15.08 -1.25 -11.44
C MET A 53 -15.06 -2.67 -10.86
N GLY A 54 -15.97 -3.01 -9.96
CA GLY A 54 -16.09 -4.35 -9.38
C GLY A 54 -15.24 -4.61 -8.16
N TYR A 55 -14.69 -3.57 -7.51
CA TYR A 55 -13.81 -3.72 -6.35
C TYR A 55 -14.54 -3.67 -5.01
N ILE A 56 -15.73 -3.07 -4.98
CA ILE A 56 -16.61 -3.11 -3.81
C ILE A 56 -18.02 -3.43 -4.26
N ILE A 57 -18.83 -3.96 -3.35
CA ILE A 57 -20.22 -4.35 -3.63
C ILE A 57 -21.14 -3.86 -2.52
N GLN A 58 -22.40 -3.67 -2.86
CA GLN A 58 -23.43 -3.34 -1.89
C GLN A 58 -24.09 -4.62 -1.39
N PRO A 59 -24.02 -4.91 -0.08
CA PRO A 59 -24.78 -6.03 0.48
C PRO A 59 -26.28 -5.73 0.49
N HIS A 60 -27.12 -6.78 0.45
CA HIS A 60 -28.56 -6.66 0.30
C HIS A 60 -29.26 -5.84 1.40
N THR A 61 -28.71 -5.79 2.58
CA THR A 61 -29.38 -5.24 3.77
C THR A 61 -28.76 -3.94 4.27
N SER A 62 -27.84 -3.35 3.51
CA SER A 62 -27.13 -2.16 4.00
C SER A 62 -26.90 -1.14 2.89
N ALA A 63 -26.87 0.14 3.29
CA ALA A 63 -26.45 1.23 2.39
C ALA A 63 -24.93 1.30 2.21
N GLY A 64 -24.15 0.63 3.07
CA GLY A 64 -22.70 0.61 3.01
C GLY A 64 -22.18 -0.33 1.93
N ARG A 65 -20.86 -0.44 1.87
CA ARG A 65 -20.16 -1.27 0.88
C ARG A 65 -19.20 -2.22 1.57
N ILE A 66 -18.98 -3.38 0.96
CA ILE A 66 -17.98 -4.36 1.39
C ILE A 66 -17.02 -4.62 0.23
N PRO A 67 -15.79 -5.07 0.50
CA PRO A 67 -14.86 -5.44 -0.56
C PRO A 67 -15.36 -6.66 -1.33
N SER A 68 -15.12 -6.67 -2.64
CA SER A 68 -15.30 -7.87 -3.46
C SER A 68 -14.02 -8.72 -3.44
N ASP A 69 -14.08 -9.92 -4.00
CA ASP A 69 -12.87 -10.75 -4.18
C ASP A 69 -11.81 -10.01 -5.00
N ALA A 70 -12.23 -9.32 -6.07
CA ALA A 70 -11.33 -8.53 -6.89
C ALA A 70 -10.70 -7.38 -6.09
N GLY A 71 -11.48 -6.75 -5.20
CA GLY A 71 -10.98 -5.70 -4.32
C GLY A 71 -9.90 -6.21 -3.37
N TYR A 72 -10.13 -7.34 -2.73
CA TYR A 72 -9.13 -7.97 -1.86
C TYR A 72 -7.86 -8.33 -2.62
N ARG A 73 -7.98 -8.89 -3.81
CA ARG A 73 -6.82 -9.27 -4.62
C ARG A 73 -6.00 -8.05 -5.00
N LEU A 74 -6.65 -7.00 -5.42
CA LEU A 74 -5.95 -5.75 -5.75
C LEU A 74 -5.21 -5.19 -4.53
N TYR A 75 -5.86 -5.22 -3.37
CA TYR A 75 -5.26 -4.79 -2.10
C TYR A 75 -4.02 -5.60 -1.75
N VAL A 76 -4.11 -6.93 -1.85
CA VAL A 76 -2.97 -7.82 -1.57
C VAL A 76 -1.84 -7.58 -2.57
N ASP A 77 -2.15 -7.48 -3.86
CA ASP A 77 -1.15 -7.22 -4.90
C ASP A 77 -0.42 -5.90 -4.66
N ASP A 78 -1.14 -4.87 -4.28
CA ASP A 78 -0.55 -3.57 -3.99
C ASP A 78 0.38 -3.62 -2.77
N MET A 79 -0.04 -4.31 -1.72
CA MET A 79 0.79 -4.52 -0.52
C MET A 79 2.05 -5.31 -0.83
N MET A 80 1.93 -6.35 -1.65
CA MET A 80 3.07 -7.18 -2.04
C MET A 80 4.08 -6.40 -2.87
N LYS A 81 3.62 -5.56 -3.80
CA LYS A 81 4.49 -4.69 -4.60
C LYS A 81 5.25 -3.69 -3.72
N ALA A 82 4.55 -3.07 -2.77
CA ALA A 82 5.17 -2.11 -1.85
C ALA A 82 6.25 -2.80 -1.00
N LYS A 83 5.98 -4.02 -0.53
CA LYS A 83 6.94 -4.80 0.27
C LYS A 83 8.15 -5.24 -0.55
N GLU A 84 7.94 -5.68 -1.77
CA GLU A 84 9.01 -6.05 -2.68
C GLU A 84 9.94 -4.87 -2.97
N GLN A 85 9.37 -3.69 -3.23
CA GLN A 85 10.14 -2.47 -3.44
C GLN A 85 10.97 -2.12 -2.21
N GLU A 86 10.38 -2.18 -1.03
CA GLU A 86 11.08 -1.92 0.24
C GLU A 86 12.26 -2.88 0.44
N LEU A 87 12.06 -4.17 0.16
CA LEU A 87 13.11 -5.18 0.27
C LEU A 87 14.24 -4.95 -0.73
N ASN A 88 13.90 -4.57 -1.96
CA ASN A 88 14.89 -4.26 -3.00
C ASN A 88 15.73 -3.04 -2.62
N GLU A 89 15.13 -2.02 -2.04
CA GLU A 89 15.85 -0.83 -1.55
C GLU A 89 16.81 -1.18 -0.42
N LYS A 90 16.37 -2.02 0.52
CA LYS A 90 17.22 -2.49 1.63
C LYS A 90 18.38 -3.33 1.12
N GLU A 91 18.13 -4.22 0.17
CA GLU A 91 19.18 -5.04 -0.45
C GLU A 91 20.21 -4.16 -1.13
N SER A 92 19.79 -3.17 -1.91
CA SER A 92 20.69 -2.22 -2.57
C SER A 92 21.56 -1.46 -1.57
N GLU A 93 20.98 -1.01 -0.47
CA GLU A 93 21.70 -0.30 0.60
C GLU A 93 22.74 -1.21 1.27
N LEU A 94 22.36 -2.45 1.57
CA LEU A 94 23.28 -3.43 2.16
C LEU A 94 24.44 -3.75 1.22
N ASN A 95 24.19 -3.87 -0.08
CA ASN A 95 25.25 -4.10 -1.07
C ASN A 95 26.25 -2.93 -1.12
N LYS A 96 25.77 -1.70 -1.01
CA LYS A 96 26.63 -0.51 -0.95
C LYS A 96 27.51 -0.52 0.30
N ARG A 97 26.97 -0.90 1.45
CA ARG A 97 27.72 -1.01 2.69
C ARG A 97 28.79 -2.10 2.62
N GLU A 98 28.44 -3.23 2.03
CA GLU A 98 29.37 -4.33 1.80
C GLU A 98 30.53 -3.92 0.92
N ASP A 99 30.25 -3.24 -0.20
CA ASP A 99 31.28 -2.73 -1.10
C ASP A 99 32.24 -1.79 -0.39
N LEU A 100 31.72 -0.88 0.44
CA LEU A 100 32.57 0.04 1.22
C LEU A 100 33.43 -0.70 2.21
N LEU A 101 32.91 -1.74 2.85
CA LEU A 101 33.67 -2.55 3.80
C LEU A 101 34.81 -3.28 3.08
N PHE A 102 34.55 -3.90 1.94
CA PHE A 102 35.57 -4.60 1.17
C PHE A 102 36.68 -3.65 0.70
N LYS A 103 36.33 -2.43 0.28
CA LYS A 103 37.34 -1.42 -0.09
C LYS A 103 38.24 -1.05 1.10
N LYS A 104 37.66 -0.93 2.30
CA LYS A 104 38.42 -0.65 3.52
C LYS A 104 39.37 -1.80 3.88
N VAL A 105 38.88 -3.03 3.75
CA VAL A 105 39.71 -4.24 4.00
C VAL A 105 40.86 -4.30 3.05
N ASP A 106 40.62 -4.12 1.76
CA ASP A 106 41.66 -4.12 0.72
C ASP A 106 42.74 -3.07 1.00
N ARG A 107 42.31 -1.87 1.43
CA ARG A 107 43.24 -0.79 1.74
C ARG A 107 44.10 -1.12 2.94
N VAL A 108 43.54 -1.74 3.97
CA VAL A 108 44.30 -2.18 5.15
C VAL A 108 45.30 -3.27 4.78
N GLU A 109 44.91 -4.23 3.96
CA GLU A 109 45.80 -5.28 3.47
C GLU A 109 46.99 -4.73 2.70
N GLU A 110 46.75 -3.74 1.80
CA GLU A 110 47.83 -3.06 1.08
C GLU A 110 48.78 -2.36 2.06
N MET A 111 48.26 -1.69 3.06
CA MET A 111 49.09 -1.03 4.06
C MET A 111 49.92 -2.01 4.86
N LEU A 112 49.37 -3.17 5.21
CA LEU A 112 50.11 -4.23 5.90
C LEU A 112 51.24 -4.80 5.05
N GLN A 113 51.05 -4.98 3.75
CA GLN A 113 52.07 -5.44 2.83
C GLN A 113 53.22 -4.46 2.72
N ASN A 114 52.97 -3.17 2.87
CA ASN A 114 53.97 -2.12 2.75
C ASN A 114 54.81 -1.90 4.03
N VAL A 115 54.45 -2.53 5.12
CA VAL A 115 55.11 -2.38 6.44
C VAL A 115 56.24 -3.38 6.64
N ALA A 116 56.42 -4.32 5.76
CA ALA A 116 57.47 -5.36 5.88
C ALA A 116 58.88 -4.80 5.87
#